data_8aef6e2ac39bd3bbff03f031a9cfff5d
#
_entry.id   8aef6e2ac39bd3bbff03f031a9cfff5d
#
_cell.length_a   1.000
_cell.length_b   1.000
_cell.length_c   1.000
_cell.angle_alpha   90.00
_cell.angle_beta   90.00
_cell.angle_gamma   90.00
#
_symmetry.space_group_name_H-M   'P 1'
#
loop_
_entity.id
_entity.type
_entity.pdbx_description
1 polymer ?
#
loop_
_entity_poly.entity_id
_entity_poly.type
_entity_poly.pdbx_seq_one_letter_code
_entity_poly.pdbx_strand_id
1 'polypeptide(L)'
;MQPIKQFWKNSAIYGIGSILVRAISFFLLPLYTNAFTPSETGYIFLVFTFIAFAQIIYSYGQDSAFLQFYKQDTIDKDSIGRTSLLLLITTSIIFSSVIIIFADSITNNILNLEEGIWIIYCSGILFFDAVSSRIMTLIRIREHA
;
A
#
# COMPACT_ATOMS: atom_id res chain seq x y z
N MET A 1 4.14 35.03 -9.30
CA MET A 1 5.37 34.39 -8.79
C MET A 1 5.19 33.52 -7.52
N GLN A 2 4.02 33.55 -6.88
CA GLN A 2 3.70 32.71 -5.71
C GLN A 2 3.56 31.19 -6.00
N PRO A 3 3.02 30.75 -7.15
CA PRO A 3 2.78 29.30 -7.36
C PRO A 3 4.07 28.46 -7.47
N ILE A 4 5.13 29.02 -8.00
CA ILE A 4 6.43 28.31 -8.17
C ILE A 4 7.10 28.05 -6.80
N LYS A 5 7.08 29.03 -5.91
CA LYS A 5 7.67 28.91 -4.56
C LYS A 5 6.91 27.88 -3.69
N GLN A 6 5.60 27.83 -3.83
CA GLN A 6 4.76 26.86 -3.14
C GLN A 6 4.94 25.44 -3.70
N PHE A 7 5.10 25.31 -5.02
CA PHE A 7 5.45 24.06 -5.67
C PHE A 7 6.77 23.48 -5.16
N TRP A 8 7.84 24.30 -5.12
CA TRP A 8 9.15 23.88 -4.60
C TRP A 8 9.08 23.49 -3.12
N LYS A 9 8.35 24.23 -2.30
CA LYS A 9 8.16 23.91 -0.88
C LYS A 9 7.46 22.56 -0.70
N ASN A 10 6.36 22.33 -1.41
CA ASN A 10 5.61 21.09 -1.34
C ASN A 10 6.45 19.91 -1.85
N SER A 11 7.14 20.06 -2.99
CA SER A 11 8.03 19.03 -3.53
C SER A 11 9.18 18.68 -2.58
N ALA A 12 9.76 19.68 -1.90
CA ALA A 12 10.80 19.46 -0.91
C ALA A 12 10.27 18.68 0.31
N ILE A 13 9.10 19.01 0.83
CA ILE A 13 8.49 18.30 1.96
C ILE A 13 8.22 16.84 1.61
N TYR A 14 7.64 16.55 0.44
CA TYR A 14 7.41 15.19 -0.03
C TYR A 14 8.71 14.44 -0.30
N GLY A 15 9.70 15.11 -0.88
CA GLY A 15 11.03 14.54 -1.12
C GLY A 15 11.74 14.15 0.17
N ILE A 16 11.74 15.03 1.17
CA ILE A 16 12.34 14.75 2.49
C ILE A 16 11.58 13.60 3.17
N GLY A 17 10.25 13.60 3.14
CA GLY A 17 9.45 12.50 3.70
C GLY A 17 9.80 11.15 3.08
N SER A 18 9.94 11.10 1.75
CA SER A 18 10.32 9.87 1.03
C SER A 18 11.74 9.40 1.36
N ILE A 19 12.69 10.35 1.53
CA ILE A 19 14.06 10.05 1.93
C ILE A 19 14.09 9.51 3.38
N LEU A 20 13.34 10.12 4.29
CA LEU A 20 13.26 9.68 5.69
C LEU A 20 12.75 8.24 5.82
N VAL A 21 11.68 7.88 5.10
CA VAL A 21 11.16 6.51 5.10
C VAL A 21 12.23 5.52 4.63
N ARG A 22 12.95 5.83 3.55
CA ARG A 22 14.04 4.99 3.04
C ARG A 22 15.23 4.91 4.01
N ALA A 23 15.57 6.02 4.65
CA ALA A 23 16.62 6.06 5.66
C ALA A 23 16.27 5.19 6.87
N ILE A 24 15.03 5.26 7.37
CA ILE A 24 14.56 4.40 8.46
C ILE A 24 14.68 2.92 8.06
N SER A 25 14.21 2.56 6.86
CA SER A 25 14.31 1.18 6.35
C SER A 25 15.77 0.71 6.24
N PHE A 26 16.68 1.61 5.83
CA PHE A 26 18.11 1.31 5.78
C PHE A 26 18.71 1.07 7.17
N PHE A 27 18.35 1.89 8.16
CA PHE A 27 18.82 1.72 9.55
C PHE A 27 18.22 0.49 10.25
N LEU A 28 17.02 0.05 9.84
CA LEU A 28 16.41 -1.18 10.34
C LEU A 28 17.15 -2.44 9.86
N LEU A 29 17.80 -2.39 8.70
CA LEU A 29 18.51 -3.54 8.15
C LEU A 29 19.59 -4.10 9.08
N PRO A 30 20.56 -3.32 9.58
CA PRO A 30 21.55 -3.80 10.55
C PRO A 30 20.91 -4.23 11.88
N LEU A 31 19.80 -3.64 12.28
CA LEU A 31 19.07 -4.07 13.47
C LEU A 31 18.54 -5.50 13.30
N TYR A 32 17.90 -5.79 12.16
CA TYR A 32 17.39 -7.14 11.86
C TYR A 32 18.52 -8.16 11.77
N THR A 33 19.62 -7.84 11.08
CA THR A 33 20.74 -8.77 10.90
C THR A 33 21.53 -9.04 12.19
N ASN A 34 21.46 -8.15 13.19
CA ASN A 34 22.09 -8.37 14.50
C ASN A 34 21.14 -9.04 15.52
N ALA A 35 19.82 -8.83 15.39
CA ALA A 35 18.83 -9.36 16.33
C ALA A 35 18.33 -10.75 15.94
N PHE A 36 18.36 -11.11 14.67
CA PHE A 36 17.83 -12.35 14.14
C PHE A 36 18.91 -13.20 13.47
N THR A 37 18.71 -14.50 13.43
CA THR A 37 19.56 -15.41 12.65
C THR A 37 19.39 -15.14 11.14
N PRO A 38 20.35 -15.53 10.30
CA PRO A 38 20.22 -15.37 8.84
C PRO A 38 18.97 -16.03 8.26
N SER A 39 18.53 -17.14 8.83
CA SER A 39 17.29 -17.83 8.41
C SER A 39 16.05 -17.00 8.74
N GLU A 40 15.93 -16.50 9.96
CA GLU A 40 14.80 -15.66 10.39
C GLU A 40 14.74 -14.35 9.61
N THR A 41 15.90 -13.73 9.37
CA THR A 41 16.02 -12.54 8.54
C THR A 41 15.54 -12.82 7.11
N GLY A 42 15.87 -13.98 6.55
CA GLY A 42 15.38 -14.44 5.26
C GLY A 42 13.86 -14.54 5.19
N TYR A 43 13.23 -15.10 6.22
CA TYR A 43 11.76 -15.19 6.31
C TYR A 43 11.10 -13.81 6.37
N ILE A 44 11.65 -12.87 7.13
CA ILE A 44 11.16 -11.49 7.19
C ILE A 44 11.17 -10.85 5.79
N PHE A 45 12.27 -10.99 5.04
CA PHE A 45 12.35 -10.44 3.69
C PHE A 45 11.41 -11.12 2.70
N LEU A 46 11.16 -12.43 2.83
CA LEU A 46 10.18 -13.12 2.02
C LEU A 46 8.76 -12.58 2.26
N VAL A 47 8.39 -12.36 3.51
CA VAL A 47 7.09 -11.78 3.87
C VAL A 47 6.95 -10.35 3.32
N PHE A 48 7.96 -9.50 3.46
CA PHE A 48 7.94 -8.16 2.87
C PHE A 48 7.86 -8.18 1.35
N THR A 49 8.55 -9.11 0.70
CA THR A 49 8.47 -9.30 -0.74
C THR A 49 7.06 -9.71 -1.17
N PHE A 50 6.45 -10.65 -0.45
CA PHE A 50 5.06 -11.06 -0.68
C PHE A 50 4.10 -9.87 -0.56
N ILE A 51 4.22 -9.06 0.51
CA ILE A 51 3.41 -7.86 0.70
C ILE A 51 3.59 -6.89 -0.47
N ALA A 52 4.83 -6.65 -0.92
CA ALA A 52 5.10 -5.73 -2.02
C ALA A 52 4.46 -6.19 -3.34
N PHE A 53 4.51 -7.47 -3.67
CA PHE A 53 3.83 -8.02 -4.85
C PHE A 53 2.31 -7.98 -4.71
N ALA A 54 1.78 -8.39 -3.57
CA ALA A 54 0.34 -8.38 -3.33
C ALA A 54 -0.23 -6.96 -3.37
N GLN A 55 0.50 -5.95 -2.91
CA GLN A 55 0.09 -4.54 -2.94
C GLN A 55 -0.13 -4.03 -4.37
N ILE A 56 0.65 -4.52 -5.35
CA ILE A 56 0.43 -4.20 -6.77
C ILE A 56 -0.94 -4.73 -7.23
N ILE A 57 -1.31 -5.93 -6.78
CA ILE A 57 -2.60 -6.55 -7.11
C ILE A 57 -3.75 -5.80 -6.44
N TYR A 58 -3.60 -5.40 -5.17
CA TYR A 58 -4.62 -4.64 -4.43
C TYR A 58 -4.83 -3.24 -5.02
N SER A 59 -3.78 -2.58 -5.51
CA SER A 59 -3.89 -1.25 -6.11
C SER A 59 -4.42 -1.27 -7.55
N TYR A 60 -4.13 -2.33 -8.30
CA TYR A 60 -4.48 -2.59 -9.72
C TYR A 60 -4.77 -1.35 -10.60
N GLY A 61 -4.00 -0.27 -10.38
CA GLY A 61 -4.15 0.96 -11.17
C GLY A 61 -5.36 1.83 -10.84
N GLN A 62 -6.11 1.53 -9.79
CA GLN A 62 -7.29 2.30 -9.36
C GLN A 62 -6.99 3.77 -9.07
N ASP A 63 -5.79 4.08 -8.57
CA ASP A 63 -5.42 5.47 -8.28
C ASP A 63 -5.37 6.32 -9.55
N SER A 64 -4.81 5.77 -10.62
CA SER A 64 -4.74 6.45 -11.92
C SER A 64 -6.13 6.62 -12.54
N ALA A 65 -6.97 5.58 -12.48
CA ALA A 65 -8.34 5.62 -12.96
C ALA A 65 -9.16 6.67 -12.19
N PHE A 66 -9.06 6.66 -10.86
CA PHE A 66 -9.75 7.62 -10.01
C PHE A 66 -9.37 9.06 -10.34
N LEU A 67 -8.06 9.36 -10.47
CA LEU A 67 -7.58 10.69 -10.82
C LEU A 67 -8.06 11.13 -12.20
N GLN A 68 -8.18 10.22 -13.16
CA GLN A 68 -8.68 10.51 -14.50
C GLN A 68 -10.16 10.88 -14.49
N PHE A 69 -11.00 10.10 -13.80
CA PHE A 69 -12.43 10.39 -13.68
C PHE A 69 -12.70 11.64 -12.85
N TYR A 70 -11.92 11.89 -11.81
CA TYR A 70 -12.10 13.07 -10.96
C TYR A 70 -11.83 14.40 -11.68
N LYS A 71 -11.02 14.37 -12.76
CA LYS A 71 -10.76 15.56 -13.61
C LYS A 71 -11.86 15.85 -14.60
N GLN A 72 -12.83 14.95 -14.79
CA GLN A 72 -13.96 15.17 -15.70
C GLN A 72 -15.04 15.99 -14.96
N ASP A 73 -15.37 17.17 -15.50
CA ASP A 73 -16.37 18.07 -14.91
C ASP A 73 -17.82 17.60 -15.14
N THR A 74 -18.03 16.52 -15.86
CA THR A 74 -19.36 15.99 -16.24
C THR A 74 -20.03 15.14 -15.15
N ILE A 75 -19.28 14.70 -14.13
CA ILE A 75 -19.76 13.75 -13.11
C ILE A 75 -19.60 14.39 -11.73
N ASP A 76 -20.57 14.17 -10.85
CA ASP A 76 -20.48 14.62 -9.47
C ASP A 76 -19.29 14.01 -8.74
N LYS A 77 -18.39 14.86 -8.25
CA LYS A 77 -17.13 14.48 -7.60
C LYS A 77 -17.32 13.64 -6.34
N ASP A 78 -18.40 13.91 -5.59
CA ASP A 78 -18.71 13.12 -4.39
C ASP A 78 -19.18 11.72 -4.74
N SER A 79 -19.92 11.56 -5.83
CA SER A 79 -20.33 10.26 -6.36
C SER A 79 -19.13 9.41 -6.82
N ILE A 80 -18.18 10.03 -7.53
CA ILE A 80 -16.94 9.36 -7.94
C ILE A 80 -16.14 8.87 -6.73
N GLY A 81 -15.99 9.71 -5.71
CA GLY A 81 -15.28 9.36 -4.48
C GLY A 81 -15.89 8.18 -3.76
N ARG A 82 -17.22 8.18 -3.56
CA ARG A 82 -17.95 7.08 -2.90
C ARG A 82 -17.87 5.79 -3.70
N THR A 83 -18.11 5.85 -4.99
CA THR A 83 -18.06 4.68 -5.88
C THR A 83 -16.66 4.05 -5.91
N SER A 84 -15.63 4.89 -6.00
CA SER A 84 -14.23 4.41 -5.98
C SER A 84 -13.87 3.75 -4.65
N LEU A 85 -14.31 4.29 -3.51
CA LEU A 85 -14.12 3.69 -2.20
C LEU A 85 -14.84 2.35 -2.07
N LEU A 86 -16.11 2.28 -2.44
CA LEU A 86 -16.89 1.05 -2.37
C LEU A 86 -16.29 -0.05 -3.25
N LEU A 87 -15.87 0.30 -4.46
CA LEU A 87 -15.24 -0.63 -5.39
C LEU A 87 -13.92 -1.15 -4.82
N LEU A 88 -13.08 -0.28 -4.24
CA LEU A 88 -11.83 -0.68 -3.63
C LEU A 88 -12.05 -1.58 -2.41
N ILE A 89 -12.98 -1.24 -1.52
CA ILE A 89 -13.29 -2.07 -0.35
C ILE A 89 -13.77 -3.46 -0.79
N THR A 90 -14.68 -3.51 -1.76
CA THR A 90 -15.22 -4.78 -2.27
C THR A 90 -14.13 -5.66 -2.88
N THR A 91 -13.28 -5.08 -3.75
CA THR A 91 -12.19 -5.83 -4.37
C THR A 91 -11.12 -6.24 -3.36
N SER A 92 -10.80 -5.38 -2.38
CA SER A 92 -9.86 -5.72 -1.30
C SER A 92 -10.37 -6.85 -0.43
N ILE A 93 -11.67 -6.90 -0.12
CA ILE A 93 -12.30 -8.03 0.60
C ILE A 93 -12.17 -9.32 -0.22
N ILE A 94 -12.44 -9.27 -1.52
CA ILE A 94 -12.31 -10.43 -2.39
C ILE A 94 -10.88 -10.94 -2.40
N PHE A 95 -9.89 -10.07 -2.62
CA PHE A 95 -8.47 -10.46 -2.63
C PHE A 95 -8.01 -10.98 -1.27
N SER A 96 -8.41 -10.34 -0.16
CA SER A 96 -8.11 -10.82 1.19
C SER A 96 -8.72 -12.21 1.44
N SER A 97 -9.96 -12.43 1.01
CA SER A 97 -10.61 -13.74 1.14
C SER A 97 -9.86 -14.82 0.34
N VAL A 98 -9.44 -14.51 -0.87
CA VAL A 98 -8.63 -15.44 -1.70
C VAL A 98 -7.30 -15.75 -1.00
N ILE A 99 -6.58 -14.74 -0.51
CA ILE A 99 -5.31 -14.95 0.20
C ILE A 99 -5.52 -15.81 1.44
N ILE A 100 -6.57 -15.58 2.23
CA ILE A 100 -6.87 -16.36 3.44
C ILE A 100 -7.20 -17.81 3.10
N ILE A 101 -8.03 -18.07 2.07
CA ILE A 101 -8.39 -19.42 1.63
C ILE A 101 -7.15 -20.21 1.16
N PHE A 102 -6.23 -19.53 0.47
CA PHE A 102 -5.01 -20.15 -0.04
C PHE A 102 -3.79 -19.95 0.88
N ALA A 103 -3.98 -19.46 2.13
CA ALA A 103 -2.88 -19.15 3.03
C ALA A 103 -1.93 -20.33 3.24
N ASP A 104 -2.44 -21.52 3.52
CA ASP A 104 -1.62 -22.72 3.72
C ASP A 104 -0.86 -23.11 2.45
N SER A 105 -1.48 -23.00 1.27
CA SER A 105 -0.82 -23.28 0.01
C SER A 105 0.29 -22.28 -0.30
N ILE A 106 0.06 -21.00 -0.02
CA ILE A 106 1.05 -19.93 -0.20
C ILE A 106 2.22 -20.14 0.77
N THR A 107 1.91 -20.45 2.02
CA THR A 107 2.91 -20.69 3.05
C THR A 107 3.80 -21.89 2.73
N ASN A 108 3.21 -23.03 2.39
CA ASN A 108 3.96 -24.27 2.21
C ASN A 108 4.67 -24.36 0.85
N ASN A 109 4.04 -23.88 -0.24
CA ASN A 109 4.57 -24.06 -1.59
C ASN A 109 5.37 -22.87 -2.12
N ILE A 110 5.13 -21.66 -1.61
CA ILE A 110 5.77 -20.44 -2.14
C ILE A 110 6.80 -19.89 -1.16
N LEU A 111 6.42 -19.78 0.12
CA LEU A 111 7.26 -19.12 1.11
C LEU A 111 8.06 -20.09 1.99
N ASN A 112 7.70 -21.38 2.01
CA ASN A 112 8.28 -22.40 2.88
C ASN A 112 8.36 -21.93 4.35
N LEU A 113 7.28 -21.30 4.83
CA LEU A 113 7.13 -20.88 6.21
C LEU A 113 6.45 -21.97 7.03
N GLU A 114 6.75 -22.04 8.31
CA GLU A 114 6.18 -23.07 9.20
C GLU A 114 4.71 -22.81 9.56
N GLU A 115 4.25 -21.55 9.52
CA GLU A 115 2.91 -21.17 9.95
C GLU A 115 2.19 -20.26 8.95
N GLY A 116 0.99 -20.66 8.52
CA GLY A 116 0.11 -19.88 7.62
C GLY A 116 -0.46 -18.60 8.22
N ILE A 117 -0.38 -18.46 9.56
CA ILE A 117 -0.93 -17.29 10.27
C ILE A 117 -0.31 -15.97 9.81
N TRP A 118 0.97 -15.98 9.41
CA TRP A 118 1.67 -14.80 8.91
C TRP A 118 1.03 -14.23 7.64
N ILE A 119 0.56 -15.10 6.75
CA ILE A 119 -0.14 -14.70 5.52
C ILE A 119 -1.49 -14.07 5.82
N ILE A 120 -2.18 -14.55 6.84
CA ILE A 120 -3.45 -13.95 7.30
C ILE A 120 -3.20 -12.53 7.81
N TYR A 121 -2.16 -12.30 8.62
CA TYR A 121 -1.79 -10.96 9.07
C TYR A 121 -1.40 -10.04 7.89
N CYS A 122 -0.63 -10.56 6.92
CA CYS A 122 -0.31 -9.81 5.70
C CYS A 122 -1.55 -9.38 4.93
N SER A 123 -2.54 -10.26 4.81
CA SER A 123 -3.83 -9.95 4.17
C SER A 123 -4.55 -8.80 4.88
N GLY A 124 -4.56 -8.79 6.22
CA GLY A 124 -5.12 -7.69 7.00
C GLY A 124 -4.38 -6.36 6.78
N ILE A 125 -3.05 -6.40 6.80
CA ILE A 125 -2.21 -5.21 6.53
C ILE A 125 -2.50 -4.66 5.13
N LEU A 126 -2.54 -5.51 4.10
CA LEU A 126 -2.81 -5.12 2.72
C LEU A 126 -4.19 -4.49 2.56
N PHE A 127 -5.21 -5.03 3.22
CA PHE A 127 -6.55 -4.47 3.21
C PHE A 127 -6.57 -3.04 3.79
N PHE A 128 -6.02 -2.86 5.00
CA PHE A 128 -5.99 -1.55 5.64
C PHE A 128 -5.12 -0.55 4.88
N ASP A 129 -4.01 -0.98 4.31
CA ASP A 129 -3.13 -0.12 3.50
C ASP A 129 -3.83 0.38 2.24
N ALA A 130 -4.52 -0.51 1.52
CA ALA A 130 -5.29 -0.14 0.33
C ALA A 130 -6.37 0.89 0.66
N VAL A 131 -7.15 0.69 1.74
CA VAL A 131 -8.20 1.62 2.17
C VAL A 131 -7.60 2.96 2.61
N SER A 132 -6.53 2.94 3.41
CA SER A 132 -5.85 4.16 3.89
C SER A 132 -5.27 4.98 2.75
N SER A 133 -4.64 4.34 1.77
CA SER A 133 -4.10 4.99 0.58
C SER A 133 -5.18 5.74 -0.19
N ARG A 134 -6.37 5.15 -0.34
CA ARG A 134 -7.49 5.78 -1.02
C ARG A 134 -8.03 6.99 -0.25
N ILE A 135 -8.20 6.86 1.06
CA ILE A 135 -8.67 7.98 1.90
C ILE A 135 -7.69 9.15 1.82
N MET A 136 -6.39 8.89 1.90
CA MET A 136 -5.36 9.91 1.75
C MET A 136 -5.40 10.59 0.37
N THR A 137 -5.63 9.83 -0.69
CA THR A 137 -5.78 10.39 -2.06
C THR A 137 -7.01 11.30 -2.15
N LEU A 138 -8.14 10.92 -1.57
CA LEU A 138 -9.36 11.73 -1.53
C LEU A 138 -9.15 13.04 -0.77
N ILE A 139 -8.51 13.00 0.40
CA ILE A 139 -8.21 14.20 1.21
C ILE A 139 -7.31 15.15 0.42
N ARG A 140 -6.24 14.63 -0.17
CA ARG A 140 -5.29 15.44 -0.96
C ARG A 140 -5.95 16.16 -2.13
N ILE A 141 -6.91 15.53 -2.79
CA ILE A 141 -7.60 16.14 -3.93
C ILE A 141 -8.57 17.23 -3.45
N ARG A 142 -9.25 17.01 -2.34
CA ARG A 142 -10.15 18.03 -1.76
C ARG A 142 -9.41 19.29 -1.27
N GLU A 143 -8.19 19.16 -0.81
CA GLU A 143 -7.36 20.32 -0.39
C GLU A 143 -6.86 21.16 -1.58
N HIS A 144 -6.83 20.60 -2.79
CA HIS A 144 -6.36 21.29 -4.00
C HIS A 144 -7.48 21.68 -4.97
N ALA A 145 -8.74 21.39 -4.65
CA ALA A 145 -9.93 21.77 -5.41
C ALA A 145 -10.57 23.05 -4.83
#